data_eeb46a16afc64c57eaa15d2dbfdb5e40
#
_entry.id   eeb46a16afc64c57eaa15d2dbfdb5e40
#
_cell.length_a   1.000
_cell.length_b   1.000
_cell.length_c   1.000
_cell.angle_alpha   90.00
_cell.angle_beta   90.00
_cell.angle_gamma   90.00
#
_symmetry.space_group_name_H-M   'P 1'
#
loop_
_entity.id
_entity.type
_entity.pdbx_description
1 polymer ?
#
loop_
_entity_poly.entity_id
_entity_poly.type
_entity_poly.pdbx_seq_one_letter_code
_entity_poly.pdbx_strand_id
1 'polypeptide(L)'
;MTCFEIATAVKRGRIELDRPIGDWFGAAFELRRVELIPLTPEIAVAAAALGVDFPGDRGDRIIVASAVLLAAPLVTRDKRIAASGAVTTIW
;
A
#
# COMPACT_ATOMS: atom_id res chain seq x y z
N MET A 1 -3.08 2.60 -2.10
CA MET A 1 -3.95 2.64 -0.91
C MET A 1 -4.14 1.23 -0.39
N THR A 2 -4.05 1.04 0.91
CA THR A 2 -4.20 -0.29 1.52
C THR A 2 -5.65 -0.56 1.95
N CYS A 3 -5.98 -1.82 2.12
CA CYS A 3 -7.28 -2.20 2.66
C CYS A 3 -7.54 -1.58 4.05
N PHE A 4 -6.50 -1.48 4.87
CA PHE A 4 -6.60 -0.86 6.19
C PHE A 4 -6.98 0.62 6.09
N GLU A 5 -6.39 1.36 5.18
CA GLU A 5 -6.73 2.77 4.97
C GLU A 5 -8.16 2.95 4.47
N ILE A 6 -8.60 2.10 3.54
CA ILE A 6 -9.97 2.12 3.04
C ILE A 6 -10.95 1.81 4.18
N ALA A 7 -10.70 0.75 4.94
CA ALA A 7 -11.54 0.37 6.05
C ALA A 7 -11.62 1.46 7.12
N THR A 8 -10.49 2.11 7.40
CA THR A 8 -10.44 3.22 8.34
C THR A 8 -11.25 4.43 7.85
N ALA A 9 -11.14 4.76 6.56
CA ALA A 9 -11.88 5.85 5.97
C ALA A 9 -13.40 5.59 6.02
N VAL A 10 -13.83 4.36 5.77
CA VAL A 10 -15.25 3.98 5.89
C VAL A 10 -15.71 4.12 7.33
N LYS A 11 -14.94 3.62 8.29
CA LYS A 11 -15.27 3.71 9.72
C LYS A 11 -15.42 5.16 10.19
N ARG A 12 -14.59 6.05 9.66
CA ARG A 12 -14.60 7.47 10.02
C ARG A 12 -15.62 8.30 9.23
N GLY A 13 -16.39 7.67 8.36
CA GLY A 13 -17.40 8.35 7.56
C GLY A 13 -16.84 9.20 6.43
N ARG A 14 -15.58 9.04 6.06
CA ARG A 14 -14.95 9.82 4.97
C ARG A 14 -15.34 9.33 3.59
N ILE A 15 -15.64 8.03 3.48
CA ILE A 15 -16.16 7.44 2.25
C ILE A 15 -17.33 6.53 2.58
N GLU A 16 -18.28 6.44 1.64
CA GLU A 16 -19.41 5.55 1.73
C GLU A 16 -19.31 4.50 0.64
N LEU A 17 -19.64 3.26 0.99
CA LEU A 17 -19.66 2.16 0.03
C LEU A 17 -21.10 1.75 -0.23
N ASP A 18 -21.36 1.24 -1.45
CA ASP A 18 -22.69 0.77 -1.86
C ASP A 18 -23.08 -0.58 -1.24
N ARG A 19 -22.17 -1.20 -0.48
CA ARG A 19 -22.35 -2.51 0.15
C ARG A 19 -21.43 -2.64 1.36
N PRO A 20 -21.62 -3.68 2.20
CA PRO A 20 -20.70 -3.93 3.31
C PRO A 20 -19.25 -4.05 2.84
N ILE A 21 -18.31 -3.60 3.66
CA ILE A 21 -16.91 -3.47 3.24
C ILE A 21 -16.27 -4.80 2.82
N GLY A 22 -16.62 -5.90 3.47
CA GLY A 22 -16.11 -7.21 3.07
C GLY A 22 -16.55 -7.59 1.65
N ASP A 23 -17.81 -7.36 1.33
CA ASP A 23 -18.36 -7.60 -0.01
C ASP A 23 -17.73 -6.66 -1.04
N TRP A 24 -17.48 -5.42 -0.65
CA TRP A 24 -16.83 -4.44 -1.51
C TRP A 24 -15.41 -4.87 -1.88
N PHE A 25 -14.62 -5.33 -0.90
CA PHE A 25 -13.28 -5.87 -1.18
C PHE A 25 -13.34 -7.09 -2.08
N GLY A 26 -14.29 -8.01 -1.83
CA GLY A 26 -14.47 -9.18 -2.67
C GLY A 26 -14.72 -8.82 -4.12
N ALA A 27 -15.62 -7.86 -4.37
CA ALA A 27 -15.90 -7.38 -5.71
C ALA A 27 -14.69 -6.69 -6.35
N ALA A 28 -13.96 -5.88 -5.58
CA ALA A 28 -12.77 -5.19 -6.08
C ALA A 28 -11.69 -6.18 -6.54
N PHE A 29 -11.48 -7.26 -5.79
CA PHE A 29 -10.45 -8.26 -6.11
C PHE A 29 -10.84 -9.19 -7.26
N GLU A 30 -12.09 -9.19 -7.69
CA GLU A 30 -12.52 -9.89 -8.91
C GLU A 30 -12.13 -9.15 -10.18
N LEU A 31 -11.76 -7.87 -10.09
CA LEU A 31 -11.28 -7.11 -11.23
C LEU A 31 -9.93 -7.65 -11.69
N ARG A 32 -9.77 -7.83 -13.00
CA ARG A 32 -8.57 -8.47 -13.59
C ARG A 32 -7.26 -7.73 -13.28
N ARG A 33 -7.33 -6.43 -13.02
CA ARG A 33 -6.13 -5.59 -12.80
C ARG A 33 -5.90 -5.27 -11.33
N VAL A 34 -6.70 -5.85 -10.44
CA VAL A 34 -6.55 -5.64 -9.00
C VAL A 34 -6.10 -6.96 -8.39
N GLU A 35 -4.97 -6.93 -7.74
CA GLU A 35 -4.38 -8.09 -7.09
C GLU A 35 -4.07 -7.77 -5.64
N LEU A 36 -4.43 -8.68 -4.74
CA LEU A 36 -4.08 -8.57 -3.34
C LEU A 36 -2.64 -9.07 -3.14
N ILE A 37 -1.78 -8.20 -2.61
CA ILE A 37 -0.41 -8.57 -2.30
C ILE A 37 -0.32 -8.86 -0.80
N PRO A 38 -0.14 -10.13 -0.41
CA PRO A 38 0.00 -10.47 1.00
C PRO A 38 1.36 -10.03 1.55
N LEU A 39 1.44 -9.81 2.84
CA LEU A 39 2.72 -9.60 3.52
C LEU A 39 3.44 -10.95 3.62
N THR A 40 4.53 -11.07 2.89
CA THR A 40 5.36 -12.28 2.90
C THR A 40 6.63 -12.05 3.73
N PRO A 41 7.34 -13.12 4.13
CA PRO A 41 8.64 -12.97 4.79
C PRO A 41 9.63 -12.16 3.96
N GLU A 42 9.63 -12.31 2.65
CA GLU A 42 10.51 -11.56 1.74
C GLU A 42 10.23 -10.06 1.80
N ILE A 43 8.96 -9.69 1.81
CA ILE A 43 8.55 -8.28 1.93
C ILE A 43 8.94 -7.74 3.31
N ALA A 44 8.73 -8.51 4.37
CA ALA A 44 9.09 -8.10 5.73
C ALA A 44 10.60 -7.85 5.85
N VAL A 45 11.42 -8.72 5.29
CA VAL A 45 12.88 -8.57 5.28
C VAL A 45 13.28 -7.33 4.50
N ALA A 46 12.72 -7.13 3.32
CA ALA A 46 13.00 -5.95 2.49
C ALA A 46 12.58 -4.65 3.19
N ALA A 47 11.44 -4.65 3.87
CA ALA A 47 10.97 -3.49 4.62
C ALA A 47 11.90 -3.16 5.79
N ALA A 48 12.38 -4.18 6.51
CA ALA A 48 13.33 -4.01 7.60
C ALA A 48 14.70 -3.53 7.11
N ALA A 49 15.09 -3.90 5.90
CA ALA A 49 16.36 -3.52 5.30
C ALA A 49 16.40 -2.06 4.81
N LEU A 50 15.25 -1.38 4.68
CA LEU A 50 15.22 0.04 4.39
C LEU A 50 15.97 0.79 5.51
N GLY A 51 16.74 1.81 5.12
CA GLY A 51 17.56 2.55 6.08
C GLY A 51 16.75 3.14 7.24
N VAL A 52 17.40 3.36 8.37
CA VAL A 52 16.75 3.94 9.57
C VAL A 52 16.18 5.32 9.30
N ASP A 53 16.76 6.05 8.35
CA ASP A 53 16.30 7.38 7.95
C ASP A 53 15.21 7.35 6.89
N PHE A 54 14.78 6.17 6.46
CA PHE A 54 13.71 6.06 5.48
C PHE A 54 12.43 6.68 6.04
N PRO A 55 11.78 7.60 5.32
CA PRO A 55 10.59 8.27 5.82
C PRO A 55 9.39 7.33 5.87
N GLY A 56 8.53 7.58 6.86
CA GLY A 56 7.29 6.83 6.99
C GLY A 56 7.30 5.83 8.13
N ASP A 57 6.13 5.31 8.42
CA ASP A 57 5.92 4.31 9.46
C ASP A 57 6.13 2.88 8.92
N ARG A 58 5.78 1.89 9.75
CA ARG A 58 5.89 0.47 9.36
C ARG A 58 5.06 0.13 8.12
N GLY A 59 3.84 0.67 8.05
CA GLY A 59 2.96 0.45 6.91
C GLY A 59 3.56 0.99 5.62
N ASP A 60 4.11 2.20 5.67
CA ASP A 60 4.77 2.82 4.52
C ASP A 60 5.96 1.99 4.05
N ARG A 61 6.76 1.47 4.98
CA ARG A 61 7.91 0.61 4.67
C ARG A 61 7.50 -0.67 3.97
N ILE A 62 6.43 -1.31 4.43
CA ILE A 62 5.90 -2.54 3.83
C ILE A 62 5.39 -2.26 2.41
N ILE A 63 4.67 -1.16 2.21
CA ILE A 63 4.16 -0.77 0.91
C ILE A 63 5.30 -0.51 -0.07
N VAL A 64 6.30 0.26 0.33
CA VAL A 64 7.45 0.56 -0.51
C VAL A 64 8.24 -0.71 -0.84
N ALA A 65 8.50 -1.57 0.16
CA ALA A 65 9.20 -2.83 -0.05
C ALA A 65 8.44 -3.75 -1.03
N SER A 66 7.11 -3.80 -0.93
CA SER A 66 6.28 -4.57 -1.86
C SER A 66 6.44 -4.07 -3.29
N ALA A 67 6.40 -2.76 -3.49
CA ALA A 67 6.57 -2.16 -4.82
C ALA A 67 7.96 -2.44 -5.38
N VAL A 68 9.00 -2.34 -4.56
CA VAL A 68 10.38 -2.61 -4.99
C VAL A 68 10.55 -4.07 -5.43
N LEU A 69 10.06 -5.02 -4.62
CA LEU A 69 10.18 -6.44 -4.94
C LEU A 69 9.39 -6.84 -6.17
N LEU A 70 8.27 -6.18 -6.43
CA LEU A 70 7.45 -6.43 -7.61
C LEU A 70 7.94 -5.64 -8.84
N ALA A 71 8.99 -4.82 -8.68
CA ALA A 71 9.47 -3.92 -9.71
C ALA A 71 8.35 -3.05 -10.29
N ALA A 72 7.42 -2.64 -9.43
CA ALA A 72 6.25 -1.85 -9.79
C ALA A 72 6.40 -0.42 -9.27
N PRO A 73 5.87 0.58 -10.00
CA PRO A 73 5.83 1.93 -9.48
C PRO A 73 4.80 2.04 -8.36
N LEU A 74 5.04 2.95 -7.43
CA LEU A 74 4.14 3.23 -6.32
C LEU A 74 3.36 4.51 -6.58
N VAL A 75 2.03 4.43 -6.46
CA VAL A 75 1.18 5.62 -6.52
C VAL A 75 1.13 6.22 -5.12
N THR A 76 1.72 7.39 -4.96
CA THR A 76 1.78 8.07 -3.67
C THR A 76 1.89 9.57 -3.83
N ARG A 77 1.28 10.30 -2.90
CA ARG A 77 1.46 11.76 -2.76
C ARG A 77 2.60 12.11 -1.82
N ASP A 78 3.17 11.15 -1.13
CA ASP A 78 4.19 11.43 -0.12
C ASP A 78 5.50 11.85 -0.80
N LYS A 79 5.80 13.13 -0.69
CA LYS A 79 7.01 13.72 -1.29
C LYS A 79 8.29 13.17 -0.67
N ARG A 80 8.25 12.74 0.59
CA ARG A 80 9.42 12.17 1.26
C ARG A 80 9.76 10.82 0.65
N ILE A 81 8.76 10.00 0.37
CA ILE A 81 8.95 8.70 -0.29
C ILE A 81 9.47 8.92 -1.71
N ALA A 82 8.89 9.84 -2.47
CA ALA A 82 9.34 10.17 -3.80
C ALA A 82 10.80 10.63 -3.81
N ALA A 83 11.19 11.48 -2.85
CA ALA A 83 12.53 11.99 -2.72
C ALA A 83 13.55 10.95 -2.27
N SER A 84 13.11 9.86 -1.64
CA SER A 84 14.00 8.81 -1.12
C SER A 84 14.76 8.07 -2.21
N GLY A 85 14.20 8.01 -3.42
CA GLY A 85 14.79 7.26 -4.54
C GLY A 85 14.67 5.74 -4.40
N ALA A 86 14.03 5.22 -3.33
CA ALA A 86 13.92 3.79 -3.09
C ALA A 86 12.99 3.09 -4.08
N VAL A 87 12.02 3.81 -4.62
CA VAL A 87 11.00 3.26 -5.51
C VAL A 87 10.58 4.34 -6.52
N THR A 88 10.20 3.92 -7.71
CA THR A 88 9.61 4.83 -8.69
C THR A 88 8.21 5.20 -8.25
N THR A 89 7.92 6.49 -8.19
CA THR A 89 6.61 6.98 -7.75
C THR A 89 5.85 7.64 -8.88
N ILE A 90 4.52 7.53 -8.81
CA ILE A 90 3.58 8.15 -9.73
C ILE A 90 2.54 8.91 -8.92
N TRP A 91 2.30 10.12 -9.31
CA TRP A 91 1.14 10.87 -8.82
C TRP A 91 0.77 11.96 -9.78
#